data_428a98108bacc8d62093ce45e0b118bd
#
_entry.id   428a98108bacc8d62093ce45e0b118bd
#
_cell.length_a   1.000
_cell.length_b   1.000
_cell.length_c   1.000
_cell.angle_alpha   90.00
_cell.angle_beta   90.00
_cell.angle_gamma   90.00
#
_symmetry.space_group_name_H-M   'P 1'
#
loop_
_entity.id
_entity.type
_entity.pdbx_description
1 polymer ?
#
loop_
_entity_poly.entity_id
_entity_poly.type
_entity_poly.pdbx_seq_one_letter_code
_entity_poly.pdbx_strand_id
1 'polypeptide(L)'
;LLYILGMSEKPLSLYEYPTSLSSPKIEPVDLTAFKRYGVIKANDYFGGKWEDLLEEAQILKDTIELNDRIYNCKYNFEPKIGQTYHIYKGRDGREFLSMIKPNEWSMEHIISVRLNSDNVWKKIP
;
A
#
# COMPACT_ATOMS: atom_id res chain seq x y z
N LEU A 1 -6.06 -1.92 12.89
CA LEU A 1 -5.64 -1.75 13.33
C LEU A 1 -5.60 -1.35 14.06
N LEU A 2 -5.59 -1.17 14.27
CA LEU A 2 -5.24 -0.70 14.97
C LEU A 2 -4.68 -0.88 15.66
N TYR A 3 -4.07 -1.08 15.79
CA TYR A 3 -3.32 -1.12 16.41
C TYR A 3 -2.47 -1.12 16.20
N ILE A 4 -2.09 -0.79 15.79
CA ILE A 4 -1.19 -0.73 15.68
C ILE A 4 -0.90 -0.59 16.32
N LEU A 5 -0.90 -0.74 16.32
CA LEU A 5 -0.65 -0.64 16.91
C LEU A 5 -1.32 -0.36 17.79
N GLY A 6 -1.85 -0.67 18.10
CA GLY A 6 -2.58 -0.60 19.01
C GLY A 6 -2.87 0.61 19.51
N MET A 7 -2.53 1.33 19.28
CA MET A 7 -2.59 2.38 19.77
C MET A 7 -3.71 2.95 19.93
N SER A 8 -4.40 2.66 19.60
CA SER A 8 -5.40 3.30 19.58
C SER A 8 -6.18 3.65 20.66
N GLU A 9 -6.16 3.14 21.63
CA GLU A 9 -6.94 3.44 22.65
C GLU A 9 -6.76 4.69 23.30
N LYS A 10 -5.74 5.35 23.19
CA LYS A 10 -5.54 6.58 23.80
C LYS A 10 -5.65 7.61 22.83
N PRO A 11 -6.69 8.04 22.48
CA PRO A 11 -6.88 8.89 21.39
C PRO A 11 -6.23 10.23 21.49
N LEU A 12 -6.13 10.75 22.63
CA LEU A 12 -5.57 12.03 22.69
C LEU A 12 -4.19 12.12 23.13
N SER A 13 -3.64 11.11 23.61
CA SER A 13 -2.36 11.18 24.17
C SER A 13 -1.35 10.64 23.24
N LEU A 14 -0.62 11.45 22.58
CA LEU A 14 0.39 10.99 21.67
C LEU A 14 1.61 10.58 22.40
N TYR A 15 1.98 11.25 23.45
CA TYR A 15 3.14 10.86 24.20
C TYR A 15 2.97 11.55 25.48
N GLU A 16 3.67 11.17 26.46
CA GLU A 16 3.61 11.76 27.65
C GLU A 16 4.81 12.40 27.99
N TYR A 17 4.85 13.66 28.41
CA TYR A 17 6.04 14.18 28.82
C TYR A 17 5.89 14.69 30.14
N PRO A 18 6.91 14.68 30.82
CA PRO A 18 6.93 15.10 32.15
C PRO A 18 6.68 16.53 32.17
N THR A 19 5.75 16.88 32.84
CA THR A 19 5.50 18.22 32.86
C THR A 19 6.11 18.82 33.98
N SER A 20 6.70 18.13 34.74
CA SER A 20 7.13 18.68 35.86
C SER A 20 8.27 19.29 35.93
N LEU A 21 8.98 19.33 35.18
CA LEU A 21 10.10 19.88 35.32
C LEU A 21 10.16 21.14 35.61
N SER A 22 9.52 21.70 35.38
CA SER A 22 9.58 22.93 35.52
C SER A 22 10.17 23.73 36.41
N SER A 23 10.36 24.86 36.22
CA SER A 23 10.86 25.75 37.02
C SER A 23 9.82 26.23 37.88
N PRO A 24 9.92 26.07 38.98
CA PRO A 24 8.90 26.37 39.88
C PRO A 24 8.57 27.79 40.09
N LYS A 25 9.44 28.60 39.83
CA LYS A 25 9.15 29.91 40.11
C LYS A 25 8.32 30.52 39.12
N ILE A 26 8.06 29.95 38.03
CA ILE A 26 7.29 30.55 37.05
C ILE A 26 5.85 30.42 37.30
N GLU A 27 5.11 31.42 37.11
CA GLU A 27 3.76 31.35 37.28
C GLU A 27 3.14 30.37 36.40
N PRO A 28 2.32 29.53 36.77
CA PRO A 28 1.72 28.52 35.96
C PRO A 28 0.89 29.11 34.87
N VAL A 29 1.07 28.64 33.69
CA VAL A 29 0.30 29.08 32.58
C VAL A 29 -0.62 27.96 32.22
N ASP A 30 -1.85 28.28 31.95
CA ASP A 30 -2.80 27.25 31.57
C ASP A 30 -2.56 26.88 30.11
N LEU A 31 -1.99 25.77 29.89
CA LEU A 31 -1.68 25.31 28.55
C LEU A 31 -2.69 24.30 28.02
N THR A 32 -3.82 24.19 28.69
CA THR A 32 -4.80 23.18 28.30
C THR A 32 -5.25 23.34 26.86
N ALA A 33 -5.58 24.55 26.46
CA ALA A 33 -6.05 24.79 25.10
C ALA A 33 -4.94 24.54 24.08
N PHE A 34 -3.73 24.96 24.43
CA PHE A 34 -2.60 24.75 23.52
C PHE A 34 -2.34 23.27 23.34
N LYS A 35 -2.34 22.50 24.41
CA LYS A 35 -2.09 21.09 24.30
C LYS A 35 -3.21 20.38 23.56
N ARG A 36 -4.44 20.77 23.80
CA ARG A 36 -5.55 20.15 23.10
C ARG A 36 -5.46 20.41 21.62
N TYR A 37 -5.17 21.65 21.25
CA TYR A 37 -5.03 21.99 19.84
C TYR A 37 -3.86 21.21 19.24
N GLY A 38 -2.76 21.11 19.94
CA GLY A 38 -1.59 20.38 19.44
C GLY A 38 -1.87 18.91 19.22
N VAL A 39 -2.58 18.28 20.16
CA VAL A 39 -2.93 16.87 20.02
C VAL A 39 -3.84 16.68 18.83
N ILE A 40 -4.82 17.53 18.63
CA ILE A 40 -5.72 17.39 17.51
C ILE A 40 -4.97 17.54 16.20
N LYS A 41 -4.11 18.55 16.10
CA LYS A 41 -3.34 18.75 14.87
C LYS A 41 -2.41 17.58 14.62
N ALA A 42 -1.74 17.08 15.66
CA ALA A 42 -0.82 15.97 15.49
C ALA A 42 -1.57 14.70 15.10
N ASN A 43 -2.75 14.49 15.67
CA ASN A 43 -3.54 13.33 15.32
C ASN A 43 -4.04 13.40 13.88
N ASP A 44 -4.37 14.58 13.39
CA ASP A 44 -4.74 14.72 11.99
C ASP A 44 -3.56 14.37 11.10
N TYR A 45 -2.37 14.82 11.47
CA TYR A 45 -1.18 14.51 10.69
C TYR A 45 -0.90 13.00 10.69
N PHE A 46 -0.94 12.40 11.88
CA PHE A 46 -0.67 10.98 11.97
C PHE A 46 -1.75 10.14 11.30
N GLY A 47 -3.00 10.57 11.38
CA GLY A 47 -4.08 9.87 10.70
C GLY A 47 -3.90 9.88 9.20
N GLY A 48 -3.46 10.99 8.64
CA GLY A 48 -3.19 11.07 7.21
C GLY A 48 -2.05 10.15 6.80
N LYS A 49 -0.97 10.13 7.63
CA LYS A 49 0.15 9.25 7.34
C LYS A 49 -0.25 7.79 7.44
N TRP A 50 -1.10 7.47 8.40
CA TRP A 50 -1.55 6.10 8.58
C TRP A 50 -2.37 5.65 7.37
N GLU A 51 -3.23 6.53 6.87
CA GLU A 51 -4.03 6.20 5.71
C GLU A 51 -3.14 6.00 4.48
N ASP A 52 -2.11 6.81 4.33
CA ASP A 52 -1.18 6.65 3.21
C ASP A 52 -0.47 5.30 3.29
N LEU A 53 -0.08 4.89 4.50
CA LEU A 53 0.57 3.61 4.68
C LEU A 53 -0.37 2.45 4.41
N LEU A 54 -1.63 2.59 4.78
CA LEU A 54 -2.61 1.55 4.48
C LEU A 54 -2.81 1.41 2.99
N GLU A 55 -2.82 2.52 2.28
CA GLU A 55 -2.97 2.48 0.84
C GLU A 55 -1.76 1.83 0.20
N GLU A 56 -0.56 2.16 0.66
CA GLU A 56 0.65 1.54 0.14
C GLU A 56 0.67 0.05 0.43
N ALA A 57 0.21 -0.34 1.62
CA ALA A 57 0.16 -1.75 1.97
C ALA A 57 -0.82 -2.50 1.08
N GLN A 58 -1.94 -1.87 0.72
CA GLN A 58 -2.91 -2.50 -0.15
C GLN A 58 -2.34 -2.68 -1.56
N ILE A 59 -1.64 -1.67 -2.06
CA ILE A 59 -1.01 -1.75 -3.36
C ILE A 59 0.02 -2.86 -3.37
N LEU A 60 0.81 -2.97 -2.31
CA LEU A 60 1.80 -4.02 -2.21
C LEU A 60 1.14 -5.39 -2.20
N LYS A 61 0.08 -5.54 -1.43
CA LYS A 61 -0.65 -6.79 -1.36
C LYS A 61 -1.19 -7.17 -2.72
N ASP A 62 -1.79 -6.22 -3.43
CA ASP A 62 -2.33 -6.48 -4.75
C ASP A 62 -1.23 -6.88 -5.73
N THR A 63 -0.05 -6.27 -5.60
CA THR A 63 1.08 -6.61 -6.45
C THR A 63 1.58 -8.02 -6.15
N ILE A 64 1.60 -8.41 -4.89
CA ILE A 64 2.01 -9.75 -4.51
C ILE A 64 1.04 -10.77 -5.08
N GLU A 65 -0.25 -10.51 -4.98
CA GLU A 65 -1.26 -11.42 -5.51
C GLU A 65 -1.18 -11.52 -7.02
N LEU A 66 -0.92 -10.41 -7.68
CA LEU A 66 -0.77 -10.41 -9.13
C LEU A 66 0.44 -11.26 -9.53
N ASN A 67 1.54 -11.13 -8.81
CA ASN A 67 2.74 -11.89 -9.14
C ASN A 67 2.52 -13.38 -8.91
N ASP A 68 1.85 -13.73 -7.83
CA ASP A 68 1.55 -15.12 -7.58
C ASP A 68 0.68 -15.68 -8.71
N ARG A 69 -0.28 -14.92 -9.16
CA ARG A 69 -1.16 -15.34 -10.25
C ARG A 69 -0.39 -15.52 -11.53
N ILE A 70 0.51 -14.59 -11.87
CA ILE A 70 1.25 -14.65 -13.12
C ILE A 70 2.26 -15.79 -13.11
N TYR A 71 2.99 -15.98 -12.02
CA TYR A 71 3.96 -17.05 -11.97
C TYR A 71 3.29 -18.43 -12.03
N ASN A 72 2.01 -18.50 -11.72
CA ASN A 72 1.26 -19.74 -11.82
C ASN A 72 0.48 -19.86 -13.14
N CYS A 73 0.57 -18.85 -14.01
CA CYS A 73 -0.05 -18.94 -15.31
C CYS A 73 0.67 -19.93 -16.19
N LYS A 74 -0.01 -20.37 -17.23
CA LYS A 74 0.58 -21.24 -18.19
C LYS A 74 1.37 -20.42 -19.20
N TYR A 75 2.62 -20.72 -19.41
CA TYR A 75 3.41 -20.15 -20.49
C TYR A 75 4.63 -21.02 -20.71
N ASN A 76 5.11 -21.05 -21.95
CA ASN A 76 6.22 -21.91 -22.30
C ASN A 76 7.38 -21.14 -22.93
N PHE A 77 7.50 -19.89 -22.60
CA PHE A 77 8.61 -19.06 -23.06
C PHE A 77 9.18 -18.34 -21.84
N GLU A 78 10.38 -17.86 -21.95
CA GLU A 78 11.00 -17.13 -20.86
C GLU A 78 10.72 -15.65 -21.02
N PRO A 79 9.94 -15.05 -20.14
CA PRO A 79 9.63 -13.63 -20.26
C PRO A 79 10.87 -12.77 -20.12
N LYS A 80 10.91 -11.68 -20.88
CA LYS A 80 12.03 -10.77 -20.86
C LYS A 80 11.67 -9.52 -20.10
N ILE A 81 12.63 -9.03 -19.34
CA ILE A 81 12.44 -7.82 -18.57
C ILE A 81 12.21 -6.65 -19.51
N GLY A 82 11.25 -5.83 -19.16
CA GLY A 82 10.93 -4.64 -19.94
C GLY A 82 9.94 -4.85 -21.06
N GLN A 83 9.59 -6.07 -21.37
CA GLN A 83 8.63 -6.37 -22.42
C GLN A 83 7.23 -6.40 -21.84
N THR A 84 6.26 -6.09 -22.68
CA THR A 84 4.85 -6.11 -22.29
C THR A 84 4.24 -7.46 -22.66
N TYR A 85 3.54 -8.03 -21.72
CA TYR A 85 2.84 -9.30 -21.96
C TYR A 85 1.38 -9.11 -21.53
N HIS A 86 0.54 -10.04 -21.96
CA HIS A 86 -0.88 -9.95 -21.67
C HIS A 86 -1.37 -11.29 -21.12
N ILE A 87 -2.26 -11.23 -20.18
CA ILE A 87 -2.85 -12.43 -19.61
C ILE A 87 -4.22 -12.60 -20.19
N TYR A 88 -4.48 -13.79 -20.69
CA TYR A 88 -5.75 -14.13 -21.30
C TYR A 88 -6.34 -15.36 -20.63
N LYS A 89 -7.64 -15.51 -20.74
CA LYS A 89 -8.29 -16.69 -20.23
C LYS A 89 -8.49 -17.64 -21.39
N GLY A 90 -7.96 -18.86 -21.25
CA GLY A 90 -8.08 -19.85 -22.29
C GLY A 90 -9.44 -20.51 -22.28
N ARG A 91 -9.68 -21.33 -23.31
CA ARG A 91 -10.96 -22.02 -23.43
C ARG A 91 -11.12 -23.06 -22.35
N ASP A 92 -10.01 -23.55 -21.79
CA ASP A 92 -10.04 -24.51 -20.70
C ASP A 92 -10.22 -23.82 -19.35
N GLY A 93 -10.42 -22.53 -19.33
CA GLY A 93 -10.58 -21.77 -18.09
C GLY A 93 -9.29 -21.39 -17.42
N ARG A 94 -8.16 -21.78 -17.96
CA ARG A 94 -6.87 -21.44 -17.35
C ARG A 94 -6.33 -20.16 -17.94
N GLU A 95 -5.64 -19.42 -17.12
CA GLU A 95 -5.01 -18.19 -17.58
C GLU A 95 -3.66 -18.50 -18.18
N PHE A 96 -3.30 -17.77 -19.20
CA PHE A 96 -2.01 -17.94 -19.82
C PHE A 96 -1.42 -16.59 -20.21
N LEU A 97 -0.09 -16.55 -20.27
CA LEU A 97 0.64 -15.34 -20.58
C LEU A 97 1.00 -15.37 -22.07
N SER A 98 0.83 -14.26 -22.75
CA SER A 98 1.10 -14.20 -24.19
C SER A 98 1.64 -12.84 -24.58
N MET A 99 2.38 -12.81 -25.69
CA MET A 99 2.86 -11.57 -26.25
C MET A 99 1.87 -11.00 -27.25
N ILE A 100 0.83 -11.72 -27.59
CA ILE A 100 -0.13 -11.27 -28.61
C ILE A 100 -1.00 -10.17 -28.00
N LYS A 101 -1.14 -9.08 -28.75
CA LYS A 101 -1.91 -7.94 -28.25
C LYS A 101 -3.40 -8.23 -28.27
N PRO A 102 -4.16 -7.59 -27.40
CA PRO A 102 -5.60 -7.88 -27.32
C PRO A 102 -6.35 -7.64 -28.61
N ASN A 103 -5.89 -6.69 -29.44
CA ASN A 103 -6.58 -6.41 -30.67
C ASN A 103 -6.19 -7.34 -31.81
N GLU A 104 -5.32 -8.30 -31.56
CA GLU A 104 -4.85 -9.20 -32.61
C GLU A 104 -5.61 -10.52 -32.64
N TRP A 105 -6.42 -10.78 -31.65
CA TRP A 105 -7.19 -12.02 -31.63
C TRP A 105 -8.42 -11.83 -30.71
N SER A 106 -9.21 -12.87 -30.60
CA SER A 106 -10.48 -12.77 -29.89
C SER A 106 -10.49 -13.42 -28.53
N MET A 107 -9.32 -13.71 -27.96
CA MET A 107 -9.27 -14.32 -26.62
C MET A 107 -9.64 -13.28 -25.57
N GLU A 108 -10.16 -13.76 -24.46
CA GLU A 108 -10.57 -12.87 -23.39
C GLU A 108 -9.35 -12.29 -22.69
N HIS A 109 -9.15 -11.01 -22.81
CA HIS A 109 -8.02 -10.31 -22.21
C HIS A 109 -8.34 -9.96 -20.76
N ILE A 110 -7.43 -10.28 -19.87
CA ILE A 110 -7.63 -9.99 -18.47
C ILE A 110 -6.81 -8.79 -18.04
N ILE A 111 -5.50 -8.78 -18.29
CA ILE A 111 -4.67 -7.69 -17.82
C ILE A 111 -3.37 -7.66 -18.61
N SER A 112 -2.78 -6.51 -18.75
CA SER A 112 -1.48 -6.35 -19.39
C SER A 112 -0.45 -6.06 -18.33
N VAL A 113 0.71 -6.67 -18.42
CA VAL A 113 1.73 -6.63 -17.39
C VAL A 113 3.13 -6.49 -17.98
N ARG A 114 4.05 -6.10 -17.16
CA ARG A 114 5.45 -5.99 -17.57
C ARG A 114 6.32 -6.48 -16.41
N LEU A 115 7.37 -7.19 -16.75
CA LEU A 115 8.31 -7.72 -15.77
C LEU A 115 9.42 -6.69 -15.58
N ASN A 116 9.72 -6.33 -14.35
CA ASN A 116 10.78 -5.36 -14.09
C ASN A 116 12.07 -6.08 -13.70
N SER A 117 13.12 -5.31 -13.42
CA SER A 117 14.43 -5.88 -13.16
C SER A 117 14.51 -6.64 -11.84
N ASP A 118 13.53 -6.50 -10.99
CA ASP A 118 13.47 -7.26 -9.74
C ASP A 118 12.66 -8.53 -9.91
N ASN A 119 12.32 -8.87 -11.16
CA ASN A 119 11.48 -10.02 -11.48
C ASN A 119 10.09 -9.90 -10.86
N VAL A 120 9.62 -8.67 -10.71
CA VAL A 120 8.29 -8.39 -10.21
C VAL A 120 7.42 -7.94 -11.36
N TRP A 121 6.25 -8.55 -11.48
CA TRP A 121 5.30 -8.18 -12.50
C TRP A 121 4.49 -6.99 -12.04
N LYS A 122 4.35 -6.00 -12.90
CA LYS A 122 3.58 -4.81 -12.61
C LYS A 122 2.51 -4.65 -13.66
N LYS A 123 1.35 -4.22 -13.20
CA LYS A 123 0.24 -3.96 -14.10
C LYS A 123 0.54 -2.72 -14.93
N ILE A 124 0.20 -2.77 -16.21
CA ILE A 124 0.36 -1.65 -17.10
C ILE A 124 -0.98 -0.96 -17.23
N PRO A 125 -1.00 0.36 -17.12
CA PRO A 125 -2.26 1.09 -17.25
C PRO A 125 -2.88 0.96 -18.63
#